data_86de6c571831268037046c4bda6401ad
#
_entry.id   86de6c571831268037046c4bda6401ad
#
_cell.length_a   1.000
_cell.length_b   1.000
_cell.length_c   1.000
_cell.angle_alpha   90.00
_cell.angle_beta   90.00
_cell.angle_gamma   90.00
#
_symmetry.space_group_name_H-M   'P 1'
#
loop_
_entity.id
_entity.type
_entity.pdbx_description
1 polymer ?
#
loop_
_entity_poly.entity_id
_entity_poly.type
_entity_poly.pdbx_seq_one_letter_code
_entity_poly.pdbx_strand_id
1 'polypeptide(L)'
;MPTSKSGITSNSLRSRHHVNAILVVHNGAEWLPEVVVALTSQKHQIDNLIAVDTGSTDKSLQYLKKAGIKYLQAPSDTGFGAAIDLALESSLIENGKSDQQEWLWFLHDDCAPKADALLELLAAVDERPQAALVGPKLRGWYDRNHLLEVGVSITSNGARWTGLEYLEKDQGQHDNIGEVLSVSTAGALIRRGVFDEVGRFDPELSLFRDDVDLGWRIHTAGHTAVVASQAIAFHAEAAANERRSIDVANAFLHRPLLLDRRHAAYVLMANSSLWLTPFIALQLFGAALLRSIGFLLAKRPGYALDEIAAVSLVLAQPQDLIRARKVRKSTRLLSSRVISRFVPPRGTQLALTIDRARDTLIRSWHQSSLQNKREKSAQYSN
;
A
#
# COMPACT_ATOMS: atom_id res chain seq x y z
N MET A 1 30.92 11.51 -14.97
CA MET A 1 30.48 11.40 -16.38
C MET A 1 29.08 10.82 -16.35
N PRO A 2 28.06 11.44 -16.93
CA PRO A 2 26.75 10.84 -17.01
C PRO A 2 26.80 9.70 -18.03
N THR A 3 26.54 8.47 -17.59
CA THR A 3 26.37 7.31 -18.45
C THR A 3 25.18 7.56 -19.38
N SER A 4 25.43 7.45 -20.69
CA SER A 4 24.41 7.56 -21.72
C SER A 4 23.27 6.61 -21.41
N LYS A 5 22.05 7.11 -21.14
CA LYS A 5 20.83 6.30 -21.10
C LYS A 5 20.71 5.68 -22.50
N SER A 6 20.95 4.36 -22.59
CA SER A 6 20.64 3.59 -23.80
C SER A 6 19.16 3.84 -24.09
N GLY A 7 18.85 4.23 -25.33
CA GLY A 7 17.50 4.62 -25.72
C GLY A 7 16.51 3.44 -25.66
N ILE A 8 16.05 3.14 -24.44
CA ILE A 8 14.97 2.19 -24.23
C ILE A 8 13.70 2.84 -24.80
N THR A 9 13.19 2.27 -25.89
CA THR A 9 11.97 2.76 -26.53
C THR A 9 10.77 1.95 -26.05
N SER A 10 9.59 2.55 -26.03
CA SER A 10 8.33 1.86 -25.70
C SER A 10 8.14 0.59 -26.57
N ASN A 11 8.55 0.60 -27.82
CA ASN A 11 8.45 -0.56 -28.71
C ASN A 11 9.37 -1.71 -28.30
N SER A 12 10.58 -1.45 -27.81
CA SER A 12 11.50 -2.50 -27.36
C SER A 12 11.02 -3.16 -26.06
N LEU A 13 10.39 -2.42 -25.18
CA LEU A 13 9.76 -2.95 -23.97
C LEU A 13 8.51 -3.76 -24.32
N ARG A 14 7.70 -3.30 -25.26
CA ARG A 14 6.46 -3.97 -25.66
C ARG A 14 6.69 -5.35 -26.27
N SER A 15 7.81 -5.58 -26.93
CA SER A 15 8.16 -6.91 -27.47
C SER A 15 8.53 -7.91 -26.38
N ARG A 16 8.94 -7.45 -25.19
CA ARG A 16 9.45 -8.28 -24.09
C ARG A 16 8.47 -8.46 -22.94
N HIS A 17 7.55 -7.52 -22.76
CA HIS A 17 6.63 -7.46 -21.62
C HIS A 17 5.18 -7.41 -22.08
N HIS A 18 4.33 -8.15 -21.38
CA HIS A 18 2.87 -8.10 -21.49
C HIS A 18 2.28 -7.65 -20.15
N VAL A 19 1.47 -6.60 -20.16
CA VAL A 19 0.97 -5.97 -18.93
C VAL A 19 -0.55 -6.05 -18.85
N ASN A 20 -1.03 -6.79 -17.87
CA ASN A 20 -2.43 -6.77 -17.44
C ASN A 20 -2.58 -5.78 -16.27
N ALA A 21 -3.26 -4.66 -16.50
CA ALA A 21 -3.57 -3.69 -15.47
C ALA A 21 -4.92 -4.01 -14.83
N ILE A 22 -4.96 -4.11 -13.50
CA ILE A 22 -6.17 -4.41 -12.73
C ILE A 22 -6.46 -3.23 -11.80
N LEU A 23 -7.56 -2.53 -12.07
CA LEU A 23 -8.04 -1.38 -11.33
C LEU A 23 -9.14 -1.78 -10.35
N VAL A 24 -8.87 -1.75 -9.06
CA VAL A 24 -9.90 -2.00 -8.04
C VAL A 24 -10.60 -0.69 -7.71
N VAL A 25 -11.94 -0.72 -7.75
CA VAL A 25 -12.81 0.45 -7.61
C VAL A 25 -13.80 0.25 -6.48
N HIS A 26 -13.88 1.23 -5.56
CA HIS A 26 -14.87 1.27 -4.48
C HIS A 26 -15.22 2.70 -4.09
N ASN A 27 -16.39 3.20 -4.53
CA ASN A 27 -16.84 4.58 -4.25
C ASN A 27 -15.77 5.64 -4.56
N GLY A 28 -15.12 5.50 -5.71
CA GLY A 28 -13.99 6.34 -6.16
C GLY A 28 -14.38 7.47 -7.10
N ALA A 29 -15.67 7.82 -7.23
CA ALA A 29 -16.15 8.79 -8.23
C ALA A 29 -15.45 10.15 -8.18
N GLU A 30 -14.87 10.56 -7.06
CA GLU A 30 -14.09 11.78 -6.92
C GLU A 30 -12.77 11.73 -7.72
N TRP A 31 -12.06 10.62 -7.68
CA TRP A 31 -10.70 10.48 -8.24
C TRP A 31 -10.69 9.74 -9.59
N LEU A 32 -11.63 8.81 -9.79
CA LEU A 32 -11.68 7.91 -10.93
C LEU A 32 -11.61 8.61 -12.30
N PRO A 33 -12.21 9.79 -12.54
CA PRO A 33 -12.07 10.49 -13.82
C PRO A 33 -10.61 10.81 -14.18
N GLU A 34 -9.80 11.28 -13.21
CA GLU A 34 -8.38 11.57 -13.43
C GLU A 34 -7.57 10.25 -13.57
N VAL A 35 -7.88 9.24 -12.77
CA VAL A 35 -7.24 7.92 -12.86
C VAL A 35 -7.45 7.29 -14.24
N VAL A 36 -8.67 7.32 -14.76
CA VAL A 36 -8.98 6.79 -16.11
C VAL A 36 -8.16 7.52 -17.18
N VAL A 37 -8.10 8.86 -17.12
CA VAL A 37 -7.29 9.65 -18.06
C VAL A 37 -5.81 9.28 -17.93
N ALA A 38 -5.29 9.14 -16.71
CA ALA A 38 -3.91 8.74 -16.45
C ALA A 38 -3.56 7.37 -17.03
N LEU A 39 -4.47 6.39 -16.93
CA LEU A 39 -4.27 5.04 -17.45
C LEU A 39 -4.34 4.99 -18.99
N THR A 40 -5.30 5.68 -19.58
CA THR A 40 -5.47 5.69 -21.04
C THR A 40 -4.43 6.52 -21.77
N SER A 41 -3.71 7.41 -21.07
CA SER A 41 -2.66 8.27 -21.63
C SER A 41 -1.24 7.77 -21.34
N GLN A 42 -1.06 6.51 -20.90
CA GLN A 42 0.27 5.96 -20.66
C GLN A 42 1.12 5.94 -21.93
N LYS A 43 2.38 6.40 -21.85
CA LYS A 43 3.35 6.37 -22.97
C LYS A 43 3.69 4.95 -23.41
N HIS A 44 3.73 4.01 -22.45
CA HIS A 44 3.76 2.58 -22.76
C HIS A 44 2.32 2.06 -22.68
N GLN A 45 1.80 1.51 -23.77
CA GLN A 45 0.44 1.05 -23.87
C GLN A 45 0.23 -0.15 -22.93
N ILE A 46 -0.83 -0.11 -22.15
CA ILE A 46 -1.34 -1.25 -21.37
C ILE A 46 -1.93 -2.25 -22.35
N ASP A 47 -1.54 -3.53 -22.28
CA ASP A 47 -2.05 -4.55 -23.18
C ASP A 47 -3.50 -4.89 -22.85
N ASN A 48 -3.82 -4.97 -21.56
CA ASN A 48 -5.17 -5.26 -21.10
C ASN A 48 -5.49 -4.48 -19.80
N LEU A 49 -6.59 -3.73 -19.79
CA LEU A 49 -7.07 -2.95 -18.63
C LEU A 49 -8.44 -3.45 -18.21
N ILE A 50 -8.53 -3.92 -16.97
CA ILE A 50 -9.75 -4.44 -16.36
C ILE A 50 -10.00 -3.72 -15.05
N ALA A 51 -11.24 -3.32 -14.80
CA ALA A 51 -11.66 -2.82 -13.50
C ALA A 51 -12.44 -3.90 -12.73
N VAL A 52 -12.33 -3.90 -11.41
CA VAL A 52 -13.19 -4.66 -10.50
C VAL A 52 -13.88 -3.68 -9.57
N ASP A 53 -15.17 -3.50 -9.76
CA ASP A 53 -16.00 -2.67 -8.88
C ASP A 53 -16.50 -3.52 -7.70
N THR A 54 -16.09 -3.13 -6.50
CA THR A 54 -16.47 -3.80 -5.25
C THR A 54 -17.70 -3.17 -4.61
N GLY A 55 -18.80 -3.13 -5.38
CA GLY A 55 -20.10 -2.67 -4.90
C GLY A 55 -20.20 -1.17 -4.68
N SER A 56 -19.66 -0.36 -5.59
CA SER A 56 -19.82 1.10 -5.53
C SER A 56 -21.28 1.53 -5.62
N THR A 57 -21.65 2.49 -4.77
CA THR A 57 -22.99 3.11 -4.71
C THR A 57 -23.03 4.51 -5.31
N ASP A 58 -21.84 5.05 -5.66
CA ASP A 58 -21.68 6.35 -6.28
C ASP A 58 -21.66 6.29 -7.82
N LYS A 59 -21.08 7.29 -8.48
CA LYS A 59 -21.01 7.36 -9.94
C LYS A 59 -19.85 6.55 -10.56
N SER A 60 -19.09 5.78 -9.78
CA SER A 60 -17.90 5.06 -10.25
C SER A 60 -18.19 4.17 -11.46
N LEU A 61 -19.25 3.34 -11.41
CA LEU A 61 -19.63 2.50 -12.53
C LEU A 61 -20.01 3.29 -13.80
N GLN A 62 -20.58 4.48 -13.65
CA GLN A 62 -20.92 5.32 -14.79
C GLN A 62 -19.65 5.83 -15.50
N TYR A 63 -18.62 6.18 -14.72
CA TYR A 63 -17.33 6.59 -15.28
C TYR A 63 -16.62 5.45 -16.01
N LEU A 64 -16.60 4.23 -15.46
CA LEU A 64 -16.03 3.06 -16.13
C LEU A 64 -16.74 2.75 -17.45
N LYS A 65 -18.08 2.74 -17.45
CA LYS A 65 -18.89 2.56 -18.67
C LYS A 65 -18.60 3.61 -19.72
N LYS A 66 -18.58 4.89 -19.33
CA LYS A 66 -18.31 6.01 -20.24
C LYS A 66 -16.90 5.94 -20.86
N ALA A 67 -15.94 5.43 -20.10
CA ALA A 67 -14.56 5.26 -20.56
C ALA A 67 -14.37 3.98 -21.42
N GLY A 68 -15.36 3.13 -21.55
CA GLY A 68 -15.27 1.86 -22.29
C GLY A 68 -14.35 0.84 -21.61
N ILE A 69 -14.07 0.97 -20.31
CA ILE A 69 -13.22 0.03 -19.58
C ILE A 69 -14.04 -1.23 -19.27
N LYS A 70 -13.47 -2.41 -19.61
CA LYS A 70 -14.05 -3.71 -19.22
C LYS A 70 -14.05 -3.79 -17.69
N TYR A 71 -15.15 -4.24 -17.09
CA TYR A 71 -15.23 -4.33 -15.64
C TYR A 71 -16.01 -5.58 -15.17
N LEU A 72 -15.66 -6.02 -13.97
CA LEU A 72 -16.37 -7.01 -13.17
C LEU A 72 -17.03 -6.34 -11.98
N GLN A 73 -18.08 -6.93 -11.44
CA GLN A 73 -18.71 -6.47 -10.20
C GLN A 73 -18.58 -7.53 -9.12
N ALA A 74 -18.25 -7.09 -7.91
CA ALA A 74 -18.10 -7.91 -6.72
C ALA A 74 -18.90 -7.30 -5.56
N PRO A 75 -19.24 -8.07 -4.51
CA PRO A 75 -19.84 -7.56 -3.29
C PRO A 75 -18.99 -6.46 -2.61
N SER A 76 -19.64 -5.58 -1.84
CA SER A 76 -18.98 -4.44 -1.18
C SER A 76 -18.00 -4.82 -0.07
N ASP A 77 -18.04 -6.04 0.41
CA ASP A 77 -17.11 -6.62 1.39
C ASP A 77 -15.91 -7.34 0.73
N THR A 78 -15.82 -7.31 -0.61
CA THR A 78 -14.70 -7.89 -1.34
C THR A 78 -13.43 -7.08 -1.07
N GLY A 79 -12.45 -7.71 -0.43
CA GLY A 79 -11.14 -7.10 -0.20
C GLY A 79 -10.32 -6.96 -1.48
N PHE A 80 -9.24 -6.14 -1.42
CA PHE A 80 -8.39 -5.86 -2.58
C PHE A 80 -7.84 -7.15 -3.22
N GLY A 81 -7.26 -8.06 -2.42
CA GLY A 81 -6.71 -9.33 -2.92
C GLY A 81 -7.76 -10.20 -3.60
N ALA A 82 -8.96 -10.30 -3.02
CA ALA A 82 -10.07 -11.06 -3.61
C ALA A 82 -10.57 -10.45 -4.93
N ALA A 83 -10.57 -9.11 -5.04
CA ALA A 83 -10.89 -8.44 -6.30
C ALA A 83 -9.84 -8.72 -7.39
N ILE A 84 -8.55 -8.77 -7.03
CA ILE A 84 -7.48 -9.18 -7.96
C ILE A 84 -7.68 -10.62 -8.41
N ASP A 85 -7.96 -11.56 -7.50
CA ASP A 85 -8.21 -12.95 -7.85
C ASP A 85 -9.42 -13.10 -8.79
N LEU A 86 -10.51 -12.38 -8.53
CA LEU A 86 -11.68 -12.35 -9.41
C LEU A 86 -11.31 -11.91 -10.83
N ALA A 87 -10.48 -10.87 -10.98
CA ALA A 87 -9.99 -10.44 -12.28
C ALA A 87 -9.16 -11.54 -12.96
N LEU A 88 -8.25 -12.18 -12.22
CA LEU A 88 -7.34 -13.20 -12.74
C LEU A 88 -8.06 -14.49 -13.17
N GLU A 89 -9.18 -14.82 -12.55
CA GLU A 89 -10.02 -15.98 -12.87
C GLU A 89 -11.01 -15.69 -13.99
N SER A 90 -11.15 -14.43 -14.39
CA SER A 90 -12.06 -14.04 -15.45
C SER A 90 -11.48 -14.31 -16.84
N SER A 91 -12.38 -14.48 -17.83
CA SER A 91 -12.00 -14.54 -19.23
C SER A 91 -11.54 -13.20 -19.82
N LEU A 92 -11.52 -12.15 -19.03
CA LEU A 92 -11.08 -10.82 -19.45
C LEU A 92 -9.56 -10.65 -19.39
N ILE A 93 -8.86 -11.47 -18.63
CA ILE A 93 -7.39 -11.50 -18.61
C ILE A 93 -6.89 -12.21 -19.87
N GLU A 94 -5.96 -11.57 -20.55
CA GLU A 94 -5.32 -12.10 -21.73
C GLU A 94 -3.88 -12.51 -21.39
N ASN A 95 -3.44 -13.65 -21.91
CA ASN A 95 -2.05 -14.07 -21.74
C ASN A 95 -1.19 -13.40 -22.81
N GLY A 96 0.03 -13.04 -22.45
CA GLY A 96 1.04 -12.59 -23.39
C GLY A 96 1.50 -13.71 -24.33
N LYS A 97 2.33 -13.35 -25.30
CA LYS A 97 3.01 -14.33 -26.15
C LYS A 97 4.00 -15.14 -25.35
N SER A 98 4.33 -16.34 -25.80
CA SER A 98 5.24 -17.25 -25.10
C SER A 98 6.65 -16.72 -24.85
N ASP A 99 7.06 -15.71 -25.61
CA ASP A 99 8.36 -15.03 -25.48
C ASP A 99 8.29 -13.73 -24.65
N GLN A 100 7.12 -13.36 -24.15
CA GLN A 100 6.92 -12.18 -23.33
C GLN A 100 6.89 -12.54 -21.84
N GLN A 101 7.46 -11.64 -21.01
CA GLN A 101 7.31 -11.69 -19.57
C GLN A 101 5.97 -11.08 -19.17
N GLU A 102 5.13 -11.82 -18.47
CA GLU A 102 3.83 -11.35 -18.00
C GLU A 102 3.94 -10.57 -16.68
N TRP A 103 3.25 -9.44 -16.64
CA TRP A 103 3.17 -8.54 -15.49
C TRP A 103 1.73 -8.23 -15.15
N LEU A 104 1.46 -8.10 -13.85
CA LEU A 104 0.22 -7.54 -13.31
C LEU A 104 0.53 -6.16 -12.77
N TRP A 105 -0.22 -5.16 -13.21
CA TRP A 105 -0.13 -3.80 -12.70
C TRP A 105 -1.34 -3.53 -11.80
N PHE A 106 -1.12 -3.49 -10.48
CA PHE A 106 -2.17 -3.23 -9.50
C PHE A 106 -2.41 -1.73 -9.36
N LEU A 107 -3.68 -1.34 -9.36
CA LEU A 107 -4.11 0.05 -9.38
C LEU A 107 -5.30 0.26 -8.44
N HIS A 108 -5.33 1.44 -7.82
CA HIS A 108 -6.45 1.91 -7.01
C HIS A 108 -7.19 3.04 -7.72
N ASP A 109 -8.47 3.19 -7.47
CA ASP A 109 -9.33 4.22 -8.04
C ASP A 109 -9.04 5.66 -7.56
N ASP A 110 -8.16 5.79 -6.57
CA ASP A 110 -7.66 7.03 -6.00
C ASP A 110 -6.14 7.23 -6.20
N CYS A 111 -5.55 6.51 -7.19
CA CYS A 111 -4.14 6.61 -7.55
C CYS A 111 -3.96 6.85 -9.05
N ALA A 112 -3.49 8.03 -9.43
CA ALA A 112 -3.24 8.41 -10.82
C ALA A 112 -1.74 8.34 -11.15
N PRO A 113 -1.28 7.35 -11.97
CA PRO A 113 0.09 7.30 -12.44
C PRO A 113 0.38 8.40 -13.47
N LYS A 114 1.61 8.97 -13.45
CA LYS A 114 2.05 9.84 -14.52
C LYS A 114 2.09 9.08 -15.87
N ALA A 115 1.99 9.82 -16.96
CA ALA A 115 1.93 9.25 -18.32
C ALA A 115 3.13 8.35 -18.68
N ASP A 116 4.25 8.51 -18.01
CA ASP A 116 5.47 7.69 -18.18
C ASP A 116 5.65 6.61 -17.10
N ALA A 117 4.74 6.52 -16.14
CA ALA A 117 4.93 5.65 -14.99
C ALA A 117 5.13 4.17 -15.37
N LEU A 118 4.30 3.61 -16.24
CA LEU A 118 4.47 2.23 -16.68
C LEU A 118 5.78 2.01 -17.47
N LEU A 119 6.16 2.96 -18.30
CA LEU A 119 7.44 2.92 -19.02
C LEU A 119 8.64 2.84 -18.05
N GLU A 120 8.64 3.68 -17.02
CA GLU A 120 9.71 3.73 -16.01
C GLU A 120 9.71 2.49 -15.09
N LEU A 121 8.54 1.93 -14.77
CA LEU A 121 8.43 0.66 -14.05
C LEU A 121 9.06 -0.50 -14.83
N LEU A 122 8.75 -0.61 -16.13
CA LEU A 122 9.31 -1.64 -16.99
C LEU A 122 10.81 -1.43 -17.27
N ALA A 123 11.26 -0.20 -17.40
CA ALA A 123 12.69 0.11 -17.51
C ALA A 123 13.46 -0.33 -16.25
N ALA A 124 12.91 -0.11 -15.07
CA ALA A 124 13.51 -0.56 -13.81
C ALA A 124 13.61 -2.09 -13.70
N VAL A 125 12.64 -2.83 -14.26
CA VAL A 125 12.68 -4.30 -14.33
C VAL A 125 13.81 -4.77 -15.22
N ASP A 126 13.99 -4.14 -16.39
CA ASP A 126 15.06 -4.51 -17.31
C ASP A 126 16.45 -4.23 -16.74
N GLU A 127 16.59 -3.12 -16.00
CA GLU A 127 17.84 -2.82 -15.28
C GLU A 127 18.09 -3.79 -14.10
N ARG A 128 17.05 -4.39 -13.55
CA ARG A 128 17.10 -5.28 -12.37
C ARG A 128 16.29 -6.56 -12.60
N PRO A 129 16.78 -7.52 -13.39
CA PRO A 129 16.02 -8.73 -13.75
C PRO A 129 15.60 -9.60 -12.56
N GLN A 130 16.24 -9.45 -11.39
CA GLN A 130 15.87 -10.14 -10.15
C GLN A 130 14.63 -9.52 -9.48
N ALA A 131 14.24 -8.30 -9.87
CA ALA A 131 13.06 -7.65 -9.32
C ALA A 131 11.80 -8.35 -9.83
N ALA A 132 11.00 -8.83 -8.89
CA ALA A 132 9.70 -9.43 -9.16
C ALA A 132 8.55 -8.50 -8.80
N LEU A 133 8.80 -7.52 -7.93
CA LEU A 133 7.86 -6.50 -7.51
C LEU A 133 8.50 -5.12 -7.66
N VAL A 134 7.86 -4.23 -8.38
CA VAL A 134 8.35 -2.88 -8.64
C VAL A 134 7.24 -1.87 -8.36
N GLY A 135 7.54 -0.82 -7.60
CA GLY A 135 6.57 0.23 -7.32
C GLY A 135 7.03 1.60 -7.73
N PRO A 136 6.09 2.52 -7.97
CA PRO A 136 6.39 3.92 -8.21
C PRO A 136 6.77 4.64 -6.91
N LYS A 137 7.33 5.84 -7.05
CA LYS A 137 7.35 6.85 -6.01
C LYS A 137 5.93 7.42 -5.87
N LEU A 138 5.29 7.24 -4.72
CA LEU A 138 3.97 7.79 -4.47
C LEU A 138 4.06 9.21 -3.90
N ARG A 139 3.32 10.12 -4.52
CA ARG A 139 3.18 11.51 -4.08
C ARG A 139 1.73 11.82 -3.75
N GLY A 140 1.52 12.89 -2.96
CA GLY A 140 0.20 13.32 -2.56
C GLY A 140 -0.66 13.76 -3.74
N TRP A 141 -1.93 13.40 -3.73
CA TRP A 141 -2.90 13.84 -4.73
C TRP A 141 -3.11 15.36 -4.70
N TYR A 142 -3.26 15.91 -3.50
CA TYR A 142 -3.57 17.33 -3.29
C TYR A 142 -2.32 18.21 -3.21
N ASP A 143 -1.19 17.69 -2.72
CA ASP A 143 0.13 18.31 -2.81
C ASP A 143 1.08 17.35 -3.55
N ARG A 144 1.24 17.58 -4.84
CA ARG A 144 2.03 16.73 -5.75
C ARG A 144 3.54 16.77 -5.51
N ASN A 145 4.01 17.62 -4.63
CA ASN A 145 5.40 17.65 -4.19
C ASN A 145 5.63 16.88 -2.88
N HIS A 146 4.56 16.54 -2.16
CA HIS A 146 4.63 15.78 -0.92
C HIS A 146 4.85 14.29 -1.22
N LEU A 147 5.89 13.70 -0.62
CA LEU A 147 6.15 12.26 -0.67
C LEU A 147 5.22 11.52 0.30
N LEU A 148 4.54 10.51 -0.20
CA LEU A 148 3.75 9.58 0.62
C LEU A 148 4.52 8.30 0.88
N GLU A 149 5.11 7.71 -0.17
CA GLU A 149 5.83 6.45 -0.06
C GLU A 149 6.94 6.35 -1.12
N VAL A 150 8.09 5.83 -0.70
CA VAL A 150 9.21 5.43 -1.56
C VAL A 150 9.68 4.05 -1.08
N GLY A 151 8.82 3.05 -1.31
CA GLY A 151 8.92 1.75 -0.67
C GLY A 151 8.29 1.72 0.72
N VAL A 152 8.04 0.51 1.18
CA VAL A 152 7.32 0.21 2.42
C VAL A 152 8.04 -0.88 3.19
N SER A 153 8.04 -0.76 4.50
CA SER A 153 8.49 -1.77 5.44
C SER A 153 7.55 -1.87 6.64
N ILE A 154 7.91 -2.72 7.59
CA ILE A 154 7.18 -2.92 8.84
C ILE A 154 8.14 -2.85 10.01
N THR A 155 7.74 -2.20 11.07
CA THR A 155 8.52 -2.17 12.30
C THR A 155 8.31 -3.42 13.15
N SER A 156 9.16 -3.65 14.12
CA SER A 156 9.02 -4.79 15.04
C SER A 156 7.73 -4.82 15.85
N ASN A 157 7.04 -3.70 15.97
CA ASN A 157 5.72 -3.60 16.64
C ASN A 157 4.53 -3.50 15.65
N GLY A 158 4.78 -3.81 14.36
CA GLY A 158 3.74 -3.94 13.35
C GLY A 158 3.34 -2.64 12.63
N ALA A 159 3.93 -1.50 12.96
CA ALA A 159 3.56 -0.28 12.25
C ALA A 159 4.17 -0.24 10.84
N ARG A 160 3.42 0.32 9.88
CA ARG A 160 3.89 0.62 8.54
C ARG A 160 5.01 1.66 8.62
N TRP A 161 6.06 1.45 7.86
CA TRP A 161 7.25 2.28 7.83
C TRP A 161 7.62 2.63 6.40
N THR A 162 7.67 3.91 6.08
CA THR A 162 8.05 4.42 4.76
C THR A 162 9.47 4.99 4.73
N GLY A 163 10.07 5.23 5.89
CA GLY A 163 11.38 5.90 5.99
C GLY A 163 11.35 7.40 5.76
N LEU A 164 10.18 7.97 5.46
CA LEU A 164 10.01 9.40 5.15
C LEU A 164 9.79 10.22 6.43
N GLU A 165 10.21 11.48 6.37
CA GLU A 165 9.86 12.48 7.36
C GLU A 165 8.41 12.96 7.20
N TYR A 166 7.90 13.63 8.22
CA TYR A 166 6.53 14.15 8.16
C TYR A 166 6.42 15.31 7.16
N LEU A 167 5.51 15.20 6.18
CA LEU A 167 5.30 16.14 5.08
C LEU A 167 6.55 16.38 4.23
N GLU A 168 7.39 15.37 4.09
CA GLU A 168 8.59 15.44 3.29
C GLU A 168 8.28 15.77 1.83
N LYS A 169 9.02 16.73 1.26
CA LYS A 169 8.88 17.11 -0.15
C LYS A 169 9.89 16.36 -0.99
N ASP A 170 9.47 15.98 -2.20
CA ASP A 170 10.36 15.36 -3.17
C ASP A 170 11.34 16.38 -3.76
N GLN A 171 12.62 16.19 -3.43
CA GLN A 171 13.75 16.95 -3.95
C GLN A 171 14.78 16.04 -4.63
N GLY A 172 14.38 14.79 -4.95
CA GLY A 172 15.27 13.79 -5.52
C GLY A 172 16.12 13.03 -4.50
N GLN A 173 15.98 13.30 -3.18
CA GLN A 173 16.75 12.68 -2.12
C GLN A 173 16.57 11.16 -2.02
N HIS A 174 15.46 10.63 -2.57
CA HIS A 174 15.15 9.20 -2.62
C HIS A 174 15.29 8.59 -4.02
N ASP A 175 15.92 9.27 -4.96
CA ASP A 175 16.03 8.77 -6.35
C ASP A 175 17.00 7.59 -6.52
N ASN A 176 17.88 7.37 -5.54
CA ASN A 176 18.84 6.26 -5.53
C ASN A 176 18.41 5.08 -4.64
N ILE A 177 17.16 5.03 -4.20
CA ILE A 177 16.68 3.90 -3.41
C ILE A 177 16.68 2.64 -4.28
N GLY A 178 17.30 1.61 -3.73
CA GLY A 178 17.40 0.32 -4.35
C GLY A 178 16.29 -0.64 -3.94
N GLU A 179 16.70 -1.75 -3.37
CA GLU A 179 15.82 -2.81 -2.88
C GLU A 179 15.07 -2.36 -1.61
N VAL A 180 13.77 -2.65 -1.55
CA VAL A 180 12.87 -2.36 -0.43
C VAL A 180 12.17 -3.64 0.04
N LEU A 181 11.55 -3.64 1.24
CA LEU A 181 10.76 -4.80 1.66
C LEU A 181 9.55 -5.01 0.75
N SER A 182 8.84 -3.94 0.46
CA SER A 182 7.66 -3.95 -0.40
C SER A 182 7.40 -2.57 -0.99
N VAL A 183 6.40 -2.51 -1.86
CA VAL A 183 5.85 -1.29 -2.42
C VAL A 183 4.33 -1.31 -2.25
N SER A 184 3.70 -0.15 -2.19
CA SER A 184 2.24 -0.06 -2.11
C SER A 184 1.58 -0.73 -3.31
N THR A 185 0.46 -1.40 -3.10
CA THR A 185 -0.40 -1.93 -4.17
C THR A 185 -1.00 -0.84 -5.07
N ALA A 186 -0.96 0.42 -4.62
CA ALA A 186 -1.35 1.57 -5.43
C ALA A 186 -0.27 1.88 -6.50
N GLY A 187 -0.28 1.15 -7.60
CA GLY A 187 0.65 1.30 -8.72
C GLY A 187 1.76 0.24 -8.79
N ALA A 188 1.69 -0.83 -8.01
CA ALA A 188 2.66 -1.91 -8.03
C ALA A 188 2.60 -2.76 -9.30
N LEU A 189 3.75 -2.97 -9.92
CA LEU A 189 3.95 -3.90 -11.04
C LEU A 189 4.60 -5.18 -10.50
N ILE A 190 3.97 -6.33 -10.69
CA ILE A 190 4.45 -7.62 -10.21
C ILE A 190 4.54 -8.65 -11.33
N ARG A 191 5.60 -9.45 -11.33
CA ARG A 191 5.75 -10.58 -12.26
C ARG A 191 4.69 -11.64 -11.97
N ARG A 192 3.85 -11.94 -12.96
CA ARG A 192 2.71 -12.86 -12.83
C ARG A 192 3.11 -14.22 -12.25
N GLY A 193 4.14 -14.85 -12.79
CA GLY A 193 4.59 -16.16 -12.31
C GLY A 193 5.05 -16.15 -10.86
N VAL A 194 5.71 -15.07 -10.40
CA VAL A 194 6.14 -14.92 -9.00
C VAL A 194 4.94 -14.65 -8.09
N PHE A 195 3.96 -13.86 -8.53
CA PHE A 195 2.72 -13.63 -7.78
C PHE A 195 1.97 -14.93 -7.51
N ASP A 196 1.82 -15.78 -8.54
CA ASP A 196 1.19 -17.10 -8.41
C ASP A 196 2.06 -18.04 -7.55
N GLU A 197 3.40 -18.07 -7.74
CA GLU A 197 4.36 -18.86 -6.97
C GLU A 197 4.23 -18.60 -5.46
N VAL A 198 4.21 -17.33 -5.04
CA VAL A 198 4.14 -16.99 -3.61
C VAL A 198 2.73 -17.14 -3.02
N GLY A 199 1.75 -17.56 -3.80
CA GLY A 199 0.38 -17.84 -3.38
C GLY A 199 -0.51 -16.60 -3.34
N ARG A 200 -0.24 -15.61 -4.19
CA ARG A 200 -1.04 -14.39 -4.38
C ARG A 200 -1.19 -13.58 -3.09
N PHE A 201 -2.28 -12.80 -2.98
CA PHE A 201 -2.62 -12.13 -1.71
C PHE A 201 -3.16 -13.12 -0.68
N ASP A 202 -2.86 -12.85 0.60
CA ASP A 202 -3.42 -13.66 1.69
C ASP A 202 -4.89 -13.25 1.93
N PRO A 203 -5.85 -14.18 1.87
CA PRO A 203 -7.28 -13.88 2.02
C PRO A 203 -7.65 -13.30 3.39
N GLU A 204 -6.81 -13.48 4.42
CA GLU A 204 -7.02 -12.87 5.74
C GLU A 204 -6.72 -11.37 5.77
N LEU A 205 -6.10 -10.83 4.70
CA LEU A 205 -5.70 -9.42 4.58
C LEU A 205 -6.63 -8.69 3.59
N SER A 206 -7.85 -8.43 4.02
CA SER A 206 -8.86 -7.77 3.19
C SER A 206 -8.55 -6.31 2.88
N LEU A 207 -7.83 -5.61 3.79
CA LEU A 207 -7.46 -4.21 3.68
C LEU A 207 -6.21 -3.96 4.56
N PHE A 208 -5.25 -3.18 4.07
CA PHE A 208 -3.97 -2.87 4.73
C PHE A 208 -3.05 -4.09 4.92
N ARG A 209 -1.74 -3.88 4.90
CA ARG A 209 -0.66 -4.86 5.14
C ARG A 209 -0.54 -6.00 4.12
N ASP A 210 -1.44 -6.11 3.18
CA ASP A 210 -1.40 -7.05 2.06
C ASP A 210 -0.13 -6.87 1.22
N ASP A 211 0.26 -5.62 0.98
CA ASP A 211 1.51 -5.24 0.32
C ASP A 211 2.76 -5.68 1.11
N VAL A 212 2.81 -5.42 2.40
CA VAL A 212 3.94 -5.81 3.26
C VAL A 212 4.07 -7.33 3.35
N ASP A 213 2.95 -8.04 3.49
CA ASP A 213 2.92 -9.50 3.50
C ASP A 213 3.42 -10.08 2.18
N LEU A 214 2.94 -9.54 1.06
CA LEU A 214 3.35 -9.97 -0.29
C LEU A 214 4.86 -9.77 -0.49
N GLY A 215 5.37 -8.57 -0.18
CA GLY A 215 6.81 -8.28 -0.26
C GLY A 215 7.65 -9.20 0.61
N TRP A 216 7.20 -9.49 1.83
CA TRP A 216 7.89 -10.43 2.72
C TRP A 216 7.99 -11.83 2.09
N ARG A 217 6.88 -12.35 1.53
CA ARG A 217 6.86 -13.66 0.86
C ARG A 217 7.73 -13.68 -0.39
N ILE A 218 7.75 -12.62 -1.19
CA ILE A 218 8.61 -12.44 -2.35
C ILE A 218 10.08 -12.56 -1.95
N HIS A 219 10.53 -11.86 -0.92
CA HIS A 219 11.91 -11.94 -0.45
C HIS A 219 12.27 -13.32 0.09
N THR A 220 11.37 -13.97 0.82
CA THR A 220 11.63 -15.31 1.34
C THR A 220 11.57 -16.40 0.27
N ALA A 221 10.96 -16.15 -0.87
CA ALA A 221 11.01 -16.98 -2.08
C ALA A 221 12.27 -16.72 -2.95
N GLY A 222 13.15 -15.79 -2.54
CA GLY A 222 14.42 -15.54 -3.25
C GLY A 222 14.35 -14.45 -4.32
N HIS A 223 13.23 -13.76 -4.44
CA HIS A 223 13.05 -12.61 -5.34
C HIS A 223 13.26 -11.28 -4.62
N THR A 224 13.21 -10.17 -5.35
CA THR A 224 13.39 -8.83 -4.78
C THR A 224 12.25 -7.89 -5.11
N ALA A 225 12.06 -6.88 -4.25
CA ALA A 225 11.18 -5.75 -4.50
C ALA A 225 12.01 -4.46 -4.60
N VAL A 226 11.68 -3.58 -5.57
CA VAL A 226 12.41 -2.34 -5.81
C VAL A 226 11.47 -1.15 -6.04
N VAL A 227 11.97 0.05 -5.80
CA VAL A 227 11.30 1.29 -6.21
C VAL A 227 11.91 1.78 -7.51
N ALA A 228 11.07 2.01 -8.52
CA ALA A 228 11.40 2.75 -9.72
C ALA A 228 11.23 4.25 -9.43
N SER A 229 12.29 4.93 -8.99
CA SER A 229 12.21 6.32 -8.51
C SER A 229 11.76 7.34 -9.56
N GLN A 230 11.86 7.00 -10.84
CA GLN A 230 11.40 7.83 -11.97
C GLN A 230 9.91 7.58 -12.30
N ALA A 231 9.37 6.42 -11.94
CA ALA A 231 7.94 6.16 -12.01
C ALA A 231 7.23 6.91 -10.87
N ILE A 232 6.29 7.79 -11.20
CA ILE A 232 5.57 8.61 -10.21
C ILE A 232 4.07 8.33 -10.33
N ALA A 233 3.39 8.18 -9.20
CA ALA A 233 1.95 8.15 -9.12
C ALA A 233 1.45 9.06 -8.00
N PHE A 234 0.27 9.67 -8.18
CA PHE A 234 -0.37 10.55 -7.22
C PHE A 234 -1.50 9.80 -6.52
N HIS A 235 -1.45 9.73 -5.21
CA HIS A 235 -2.37 8.92 -4.41
C HIS A 235 -3.10 9.77 -3.38
N ALA A 236 -4.42 9.59 -3.25
CA ALA A 236 -5.24 10.33 -2.30
C ALA A 236 -5.33 9.67 -0.92
N GLU A 237 -4.93 8.38 -0.82
CA GLU A 237 -5.01 7.57 0.42
C GLU A 237 -6.40 7.63 1.06
N ALA A 238 -7.45 7.55 0.24
CA ALA A 238 -8.82 7.77 0.67
C ALA A 238 -9.29 6.80 1.76
N ALA A 239 -8.84 5.55 1.72
CA ALA A 239 -9.16 4.54 2.74
C ALA A 239 -8.45 4.83 4.08
N ALA A 240 -7.18 5.25 4.05
CA ALA A 240 -6.41 5.55 5.26
C ALA A 240 -6.87 6.85 5.95
N ASN A 241 -7.32 7.82 5.15
CA ASN A 241 -7.76 9.13 5.64
C ASN A 241 -9.28 9.21 5.91
N GLU A 242 -10.01 8.07 5.87
CA GLU A 242 -11.46 7.99 6.10
C GLU A 242 -12.27 8.95 5.19
N ARG A 243 -11.75 9.26 4.00
CA ARG A 243 -12.39 10.17 3.03
C ARG A 243 -13.48 9.51 2.20
N ARG A 244 -13.57 8.17 2.21
CA ARG A 244 -14.65 7.44 1.54
C ARG A 244 -15.88 7.44 2.43
N SER A 245 -17.05 7.63 1.82
CA SER A 245 -18.33 7.45 2.53
C SER A 245 -18.42 6.00 3.02
N ILE A 246 -18.34 5.83 4.33
CA ILE A 246 -18.56 4.53 4.98
C ILE A 246 -20.08 4.34 5.01
N ASP A 247 -20.56 3.24 4.46
CA ASP A 247 -21.94 2.82 4.66
C ASP A 247 -22.17 2.62 6.17
N VAL A 248 -23.03 3.44 6.76
CA VAL A 248 -23.28 3.48 8.21
C VAL A 248 -23.69 2.11 8.75
N ALA A 249 -24.34 1.27 7.93
CA ALA A 249 -24.73 -0.09 8.28
C ALA A 249 -23.51 -1.01 8.55
N ASN A 250 -22.37 -0.73 7.95
CA ASN A 250 -21.14 -1.51 8.07
C ASN A 250 -20.06 -0.83 8.95
N ALA A 251 -20.34 0.35 9.52
CA ALA A 251 -19.36 1.12 10.31
C ALA A 251 -18.78 0.36 11.50
N PHE A 252 -19.53 -0.61 12.09
CA PHE A 252 -19.02 -1.49 13.14
C PHE A 252 -18.08 -2.59 12.64
N LEU A 253 -18.24 -3.01 11.37
CA LEU A 253 -17.40 -4.05 10.75
C LEU A 253 -16.14 -3.45 10.11
N HIS A 254 -16.17 -2.18 9.73
CA HIS A 254 -15.09 -1.48 9.03
C HIS A 254 -14.46 -0.41 9.95
N ARG A 255 -13.78 -0.87 11.01
CA ARG A 255 -12.97 -0.02 11.89
C ARG A 255 -11.52 -0.01 11.36
N PRO A 256 -11.08 1.03 10.61
CA PRO A 256 -9.77 1.02 9.94
C PRO A 256 -8.60 0.77 10.91
N LEU A 257 -8.66 1.35 12.11
CA LEU A 257 -7.62 1.12 13.13
C LEU A 257 -7.57 -0.34 13.58
N LEU A 258 -8.72 -0.96 13.87
CA LEU A 258 -8.80 -2.36 14.30
C LEU A 258 -8.23 -3.28 13.23
N LEU A 259 -8.61 -3.08 11.95
CA LEU A 259 -8.11 -3.88 10.83
C LEU A 259 -6.61 -3.69 10.63
N ASP A 260 -6.13 -2.44 10.62
CA ASP A 260 -4.70 -2.15 10.48
C ASP A 260 -3.86 -2.83 11.56
N ARG A 261 -4.29 -2.78 12.82
CA ARG A 261 -3.60 -3.42 13.96
C ARG A 261 -3.69 -4.95 13.92
N ARG A 262 -4.87 -5.50 13.59
CA ARG A 262 -5.07 -6.95 13.44
C ARG A 262 -4.18 -7.49 12.33
N HIS A 263 -4.20 -6.87 11.16
CA HIS A 263 -3.41 -7.31 10.01
C HIS A 263 -1.90 -7.13 10.26
N ALA A 264 -1.48 -6.07 10.93
CA ALA A 264 -0.10 -5.89 11.34
C ALA A 264 0.40 -7.02 12.27
N ALA A 265 -0.41 -7.38 13.27
CA ALA A 265 -0.11 -8.48 14.17
C ALA A 265 -0.08 -9.83 13.42
N TYR A 266 -1.05 -10.06 12.55
CA TYR A 266 -1.14 -11.26 11.73
C TYR A 266 0.08 -11.40 10.82
N VAL A 267 0.46 -10.37 10.07
CA VAL A 267 1.63 -10.41 9.16
C VAL A 267 2.92 -10.72 9.90
N LEU A 268 3.16 -10.09 11.05
CA LEU A 268 4.33 -10.39 11.89
C LEU A 268 4.33 -11.84 12.36
N MET A 269 3.21 -12.35 12.85
CA MET A 269 3.12 -13.71 13.37
C MET A 269 3.15 -14.75 12.25
N ALA A 270 2.46 -14.52 11.12
CA ALA A 270 2.39 -15.48 10.02
C ALA A 270 3.74 -15.66 9.30
N ASN A 271 4.53 -14.59 9.17
CA ASN A 271 5.78 -14.59 8.42
C ASN A 271 7.03 -14.88 9.29
N SER A 272 6.92 -14.73 10.61
CA SER A 272 8.03 -15.01 11.53
C SER A 272 8.16 -16.49 11.86
N SER A 273 9.31 -16.88 12.44
CA SER A 273 9.52 -18.23 12.96
C SER A 273 8.51 -18.54 14.07
N LEU A 274 8.03 -19.80 14.10
CA LEU A 274 7.08 -20.28 15.10
C LEU A 274 7.54 -20.01 16.55
N TRP A 275 8.84 -20.20 16.80
CA TRP A 275 9.45 -19.97 18.12
C TRP A 275 9.45 -18.52 18.57
N LEU A 276 9.37 -17.57 17.64
CA LEU A 276 9.29 -16.15 17.96
C LEU A 276 7.85 -15.66 18.22
N THR A 277 6.85 -16.48 17.88
CA THR A 277 5.45 -16.07 17.99
C THR A 277 5.02 -15.66 19.40
N PRO A 278 5.37 -16.39 20.48
CA PRO A 278 5.00 -15.95 21.83
C PRO A 278 5.63 -14.61 22.20
N PHE A 279 6.88 -14.39 21.80
CA PHE A 279 7.59 -13.12 22.07
C PHE A 279 6.99 -11.96 21.27
N ILE A 280 6.63 -12.19 19.98
CA ILE A 280 5.95 -11.21 19.15
C ILE A 280 4.58 -10.88 19.74
N ALA A 281 3.81 -11.90 20.15
CA ALA A 281 2.50 -11.70 20.77
C ALA A 281 2.60 -10.87 22.05
N LEU A 282 3.55 -11.18 22.94
CA LEU A 282 3.78 -10.43 24.18
C LEU A 282 4.20 -8.97 23.89
N GLN A 283 5.11 -8.77 22.93
CA GLN A 283 5.54 -7.43 22.51
C GLN A 283 4.38 -6.61 21.95
N LEU A 284 3.58 -7.20 21.07
CA LEU A 284 2.42 -6.53 20.46
C LEU A 284 1.34 -6.22 21.49
N PHE A 285 1.09 -7.13 22.41
CA PHE A 285 0.12 -6.92 23.48
C PHE A 285 0.57 -5.80 24.43
N GLY A 286 1.84 -5.78 24.83
CA GLY A 286 2.41 -4.70 25.63
C GLY A 286 2.33 -3.33 24.92
N ALA A 287 2.64 -3.29 23.61
CA ALA A 287 2.50 -2.09 22.82
C ALA A 287 1.04 -1.65 22.67
N ALA A 288 0.10 -2.59 22.49
CA ALA A 288 -1.34 -2.32 22.45
C ALA A 288 -1.83 -1.73 23.77
N LEU A 289 -1.40 -2.28 24.91
CA LEU A 289 -1.76 -1.76 26.23
C LEU A 289 -1.29 -0.31 26.43
N LEU A 290 -0.05 -0.02 26.07
CA LEU A 290 0.49 1.35 26.16
C LEU A 290 -0.30 2.35 25.27
N ARG A 291 -0.63 1.96 24.04
CA ARG A 291 -1.45 2.79 23.14
C ARG A 291 -2.88 2.95 23.65
N SER A 292 -3.45 1.89 24.24
CA SER A 292 -4.78 1.94 24.86
C SER A 292 -4.84 2.95 26.00
N ILE A 293 -3.82 2.99 26.86
CA ILE A 293 -3.71 4.03 27.91
C ILE A 293 -3.69 5.41 27.28
N GLY A 294 -2.91 5.63 26.22
CA GLY A 294 -2.89 6.90 25.49
C GLY A 294 -4.27 7.31 24.95
N PHE A 295 -5.01 6.37 24.35
CA PHE A 295 -6.37 6.65 23.86
C PHE A 295 -7.38 6.91 24.99
N LEU A 296 -7.25 6.22 26.13
CA LEU A 296 -8.08 6.51 27.30
C LEU A 296 -7.83 7.91 27.84
N LEU A 297 -6.57 8.33 27.96
CA LEU A 297 -6.19 9.70 28.35
C LEU A 297 -6.72 10.74 27.35
N ALA A 298 -6.72 10.40 26.05
CA ALA A 298 -7.32 11.22 24.99
C ALA A 298 -8.86 11.17 24.93
N LYS A 299 -9.51 10.50 25.91
CA LYS A 299 -10.98 10.31 25.98
C LYS A 299 -11.57 9.61 24.75
N ARG A 300 -10.82 8.65 24.15
CA ARG A 300 -11.23 7.84 22.99
C ARG A 300 -11.27 6.35 23.34
N PRO A 301 -12.22 5.89 24.21
CA PRO A 301 -12.23 4.51 24.72
C PRO A 301 -12.46 3.46 23.61
N GLY A 302 -13.17 3.79 22.52
CA GLY A 302 -13.37 2.89 21.38
C GLY A 302 -12.04 2.48 20.73
N TYR A 303 -11.15 3.43 20.49
CA TYR A 303 -9.81 3.14 19.93
C TYR A 303 -8.93 2.36 20.93
N ALA A 304 -9.07 2.60 22.24
CA ALA A 304 -8.36 1.83 23.25
C ALA A 304 -8.76 0.35 23.22
N LEU A 305 -10.05 0.06 23.04
CA LEU A 305 -10.55 -1.31 22.90
C LEU A 305 -10.06 -1.94 21.59
N ASP A 306 -9.99 -1.21 20.49
CA ASP A 306 -9.49 -1.70 19.21
C ASP A 306 -8.05 -2.18 19.28
N GLU A 307 -7.18 -1.46 19.99
CA GLU A 307 -5.78 -1.84 20.14
C GLU A 307 -5.64 -3.23 20.83
N ILE A 308 -6.41 -3.49 21.88
CA ILE A 308 -6.40 -4.79 22.59
C ILE A 308 -7.09 -5.88 21.76
N ALA A 309 -8.26 -5.56 21.18
CA ALA A 309 -9.03 -6.50 20.38
C ALA A 309 -8.24 -7.00 19.16
N ALA A 310 -7.47 -6.14 18.50
CA ALA A 310 -6.71 -6.49 17.33
C ALA A 310 -5.76 -7.67 17.54
N VAL A 311 -4.96 -7.64 18.60
CA VAL A 311 -4.02 -8.73 18.93
C VAL A 311 -4.79 -9.97 19.42
N SER A 312 -5.82 -9.77 20.25
CA SER A 312 -6.64 -10.85 20.80
C SER A 312 -7.35 -11.64 19.69
N LEU A 313 -7.88 -10.98 18.68
CA LEU A 313 -8.55 -11.63 17.54
C LEU A 313 -7.60 -12.53 16.74
N VAL A 314 -6.35 -12.12 16.52
CA VAL A 314 -5.34 -12.96 15.84
C VAL A 314 -5.02 -14.21 16.69
N LEU A 315 -4.88 -14.06 18.01
CA LEU A 315 -4.58 -15.17 18.91
C LEU A 315 -5.78 -16.10 19.10
N ALA A 316 -7.01 -15.62 18.95
CA ALA A 316 -8.24 -16.41 19.04
C ALA A 316 -8.46 -17.29 17.79
N GLN A 317 -7.78 -17.02 16.69
CA GLN A 317 -7.91 -17.76 15.42
C GLN A 317 -6.58 -18.41 15.00
N PRO A 318 -6.00 -19.32 15.81
CA PRO A 318 -4.69 -19.93 15.52
C PRO A 318 -4.67 -20.77 14.25
N GLN A 319 -5.83 -21.30 13.81
CA GLN A 319 -5.98 -22.05 12.57
C GLN A 319 -5.59 -21.22 11.34
N ASP A 320 -5.87 -19.92 11.32
CA ASP A 320 -5.57 -19.05 10.20
C ASP A 320 -4.05 -18.81 10.11
N LEU A 321 -3.39 -18.62 11.25
CA LEU A 321 -1.92 -18.56 11.30
C LEU A 321 -1.26 -19.86 10.86
N ILE A 322 -1.83 -21.03 11.24
CA ILE A 322 -1.31 -22.35 10.84
C ILE A 322 -1.46 -22.52 9.33
N ARG A 323 -2.64 -22.22 8.77
CA ARG A 323 -2.92 -22.25 7.33
C ARG A 323 -1.95 -21.36 6.56
N ALA A 324 -1.83 -20.11 6.98
CA ALA A 324 -0.93 -19.13 6.40
C ALA A 324 0.53 -19.61 6.36
N ARG A 325 1.02 -20.14 7.49
CA ARG A 325 2.39 -20.67 7.59
C ARG A 325 2.61 -21.88 6.72
N LYS A 326 1.61 -22.75 6.56
CA LYS A 326 1.71 -23.91 5.66
C LYS A 326 1.91 -23.47 4.21
N VAL A 327 1.13 -22.48 3.74
CA VAL A 327 1.28 -21.90 2.40
C VAL A 327 2.66 -21.24 2.25
N ARG A 328 3.08 -20.42 3.20
CA ARG A 328 4.38 -19.73 3.14
C ARG A 328 5.58 -20.69 3.21
N LYS A 329 5.42 -21.84 3.89
CA LYS A 329 6.47 -22.86 3.99
C LYS A 329 6.75 -23.54 2.66
N SER A 330 5.74 -23.72 1.79
CA SER A 330 5.90 -24.40 0.50
C SER A 330 6.74 -23.62 -0.50
N THR A 331 6.77 -22.30 -0.38
CA THR A 331 7.46 -21.39 -1.31
C THR A 331 8.72 -20.75 -0.72
N ARG A 332 8.93 -20.90 0.60
CA ARG A 332 10.05 -20.27 1.28
C ARG A 332 11.37 -20.98 0.97
N LEU A 333 12.28 -20.27 0.32
CA LEU A 333 13.66 -20.69 0.07
C LEU A 333 14.65 -20.09 1.08
N LEU A 334 14.37 -18.86 1.53
CA LEU A 334 15.25 -18.11 2.43
C LEU A 334 14.65 -17.94 3.82
N SER A 335 15.54 -17.83 4.82
CA SER A 335 15.13 -17.53 6.20
C SER A 335 14.47 -16.13 6.27
N SER A 336 13.48 -15.97 7.15
CA SER A 336 12.89 -14.64 7.46
C SER A 336 13.92 -13.62 7.98
N ARG A 337 15.15 -14.03 8.29
CA ARG A 337 16.24 -13.09 8.61
C ARG A 337 16.61 -12.18 7.45
N VAL A 338 16.33 -12.57 6.19
CA VAL A 338 16.54 -11.70 5.02
C VAL A 338 15.79 -10.37 5.16
N ILE A 339 14.68 -10.37 5.88
CA ILE A 339 13.85 -9.18 6.09
C ILE A 339 14.48 -8.20 7.09
N SER A 340 15.36 -8.65 7.98
CA SER A 340 15.93 -7.81 9.05
C SER A 340 16.61 -6.55 8.54
N ARG A 341 17.14 -6.58 7.32
CA ARG A 341 17.79 -5.41 6.67
C ARG A 341 16.81 -4.29 6.31
N PHE A 342 15.52 -4.59 6.20
CA PHE A 342 14.47 -3.64 5.87
C PHE A 342 13.72 -3.15 7.10
N VAL A 343 13.84 -3.86 8.23
CA VAL A 343 13.18 -3.47 9.48
C VAL A 343 13.94 -2.34 10.12
N PRO A 344 13.31 -1.18 10.38
CA PRO A 344 13.99 -0.05 11.00
C PRO A 344 14.46 -0.41 12.42
N PRO A 345 15.55 0.24 12.91
CA PRO A 345 16.05 0.03 14.25
C PRO A 345 14.98 0.24 15.32
N ARG A 346 15.07 -0.52 16.41
CA ARG A 346 14.17 -0.35 17.57
C ARG A 346 14.32 1.08 18.12
N GLY A 347 13.21 1.73 18.41
CA GLY A 347 13.20 3.11 18.92
C GLY A 347 12.98 4.19 17.85
N THR A 348 13.26 3.94 16.57
CA THR A 348 13.02 4.91 15.48
C THR A 348 11.56 5.37 15.44
N GLN A 349 10.62 4.46 15.68
CA GLN A 349 9.20 4.80 15.78
C GLN A 349 8.85 5.68 16.98
N LEU A 350 9.49 5.43 18.12
CA LEU A 350 9.27 6.25 19.32
C LEU A 350 9.75 7.67 19.08
N ALA A 351 10.95 7.81 18.49
CA ALA A 351 11.50 9.10 18.11
C ALA A 351 10.55 9.85 17.17
N LEU A 352 10.09 9.22 16.09
CA LEU A 352 9.15 9.85 15.15
C LEU A 352 7.78 10.15 15.76
N THR A 353 7.30 9.32 16.68
CA THR A 353 6.04 9.60 17.39
C THR A 353 6.19 10.82 18.29
N ILE A 354 7.32 10.96 18.97
CA ILE A 354 7.65 12.12 19.79
C ILE A 354 7.78 13.37 18.92
N ASP A 355 8.48 13.29 17.79
CA ASP A 355 8.64 14.40 16.84
C ASP A 355 7.30 14.85 16.27
N ARG A 356 6.44 13.92 15.84
CA ARG A 356 5.07 14.22 15.36
C ARG A 356 4.20 14.86 16.45
N ALA A 357 4.26 14.37 17.67
CA ALA A 357 3.54 14.95 18.81
C ALA A 357 4.04 16.37 19.13
N ARG A 358 5.34 16.57 19.11
CA ARG A 358 5.99 17.88 19.29
C ARG A 358 5.56 18.87 18.21
N ASP A 359 5.59 18.46 16.94
CA ASP A 359 5.20 19.32 15.80
C ASP A 359 3.71 19.69 15.86
N THR A 360 2.86 18.74 16.27
CA THR A 360 1.42 18.99 16.45
C THR A 360 1.18 20.01 17.58
N LEU A 361 1.89 19.89 18.70
CA LEU A 361 1.81 20.82 19.80
C LEU A 361 2.31 22.22 19.41
N ILE A 362 3.43 22.32 18.68
CA ILE A 362 3.97 23.60 18.21
C ILE A 362 2.98 24.29 17.27
N ARG A 363 2.35 23.56 16.36
CA ARG A 363 1.33 24.11 15.44
C ARG A 363 0.06 24.56 16.15
N SER A 364 -0.45 23.76 17.10
CA SER A 364 -1.62 24.15 17.88
C SER A 364 -1.33 25.43 18.70
N TRP A 365 -0.13 25.57 19.22
CA TRP A 365 0.32 26.76 19.95
C TRP A 365 0.44 28.00 19.04
N HIS A 366 0.97 27.82 17.83
CA HIS A 366 1.05 28.90 16.83
C HIS A 366 -0.33 29.35 16.35
N GLN A 367 -1.26 28.43 16.10
CA GLN A 367 -2.63 28.76 15.70
C GLN A 367 -3.38 29.51 16.81
N SER A 368 -3.27 29.06 18.05
CA SER A 368 -3.85 29.73 19.21
C SER A 368 -3.26 31.15 19.43
N SER A 369 -1.96 31.32 19.19
CA SER A 369 -1.31 32.62 19.31
C SER A 369 -1.72 33.61 18.21
N LEU A 370 -1.97 33.13 16.98
CA LEU A 370 -2.48 33.92 15.87
C LEU A 370 -3.94 34.31 16.05
N GLN A 371 -4.76 33.41 16.60
CA GLN A 371 -6.16 33.68 16.93
C GLN A 371 -6.28 34.73 18.03
N ASN A 372 -5.50 34.59 19.12
CA ASN A 372 -5.43 35.59 20.19
C ASN A 372 -4.93 36.97 19.70
N LYS A 373 -4.00 37.02 18.72
CA LYS A 373 -3.57 38.30 18.11
C LYS A 373 -4.67 38.94 17.26
N ARG A 374 -5.44 38.14 16.51
CA ARG A 374 -6.58 38.63 15.72
C ARG A 374 -7.73 39.16 16.59
N GLU A 375 -8.04 38.45 17.68
CA GLU A 375 -9.07 38.92 18.63
C GLU A 375 -8.65 40.20 19.36
N LYS A 376 -7.37 40.34 19.75
CA LYS A 376 -6.87 41.59 20.32
C LYS A 376 -6.87 42.74 19.33
N SER A 377 -6.47 42.51 18.06
CA SER A 377 -6.53 43.58 17.04
C SER A 377 -7.95 44.01 16.70
N ALA A 378 -8.94 43.12 16.76
CA ALA A 378 -10.35 43.43 16.57
C ALA A 378 -10.96 44.24 17.74
N GLN A 379 -10.44 44.02 18.98
CA GLN A 379 -10.87 44.81 20.15
C GLN A 379 -10.30 46.25 20.19
N TYR A 380 -9.21 46.54 19.47
CA TYR A 380 -8.63 47.88 19.38
C TYR A 380 -9.12 48.71 18.18
N SER A 381 -9.95 48.11 17.30
CA SER A 381 -10.52 48.79 16.13
C SER A 381 -12.02 49.13 16.27
N ASN A 382 -12.61 48.92 17.43
CA ASN A 382 -13.89 49.44 17.89
C ASN A 382 -13.66 50.47 19.02
#